data_0779f40a8296703f59c4259f1320a64c
#
_entry.id   0779f40a8296703f59c4259f1320a64c
#
_cell.length_a   1.000
_cell.length_b   1.000
_cell.length_c   1.000
_cell.angle_alpha   90.00
_cell.angle_beta   90.00
_cell.angle_gamma   90.00
#
_symmetry.space_group_name_H-M   'P 1'
#
loop_
_entity.id
_entity.type
_entity.pdbx_description
1 polymer ?
#
loop_
_entity_poly.entity_id
_entity_poly.type
_entity_poly.pdbx_seq_one_letter_code
_entity_poly.pdbx_strand_id
1 'polypeptide(L)' 'MKSFLVIGLGRFGASVAQELSALGQEVLALDIDAENVQYISDQVTQAIQGDAQDEAVLRSVGARNFD' A
#
# COMPACT_ATOMS: atom_id res chain seq x y z
N MET A 1 -14.69 5.54 7.28
CA MET A 1 -13.31 5.13 6.94
C MET A 1 -13.21 4.89 5.44
N LYS A 2 -12.19 5.45 4.83
CA LYS A 2 -11.95 5.26 3.40
C LYS A 2 -10.80 4.29 3.18
N SER A 3 -10.75 3.70 1.99
CA SER A 3 -9.72 2.74 1.62
C SER A 3 -8.83 3.33 0.53
N PHE A 4 -7.53 3.22 0.74
CA PHE A 4 -6.53 3.77 -0.19
C PHE A 4 -5.54 2.71 -0.60
N LEU A 5 -5.13 2.77 -1.86
CA LEU A 5 -4.04 1.96 -2.38
C LEU A 5 -2.86 2.90 -2.66
N VAL A 6 -1.73 2.66 -1.99
CA VAL A 6 -0.52 3.43 -2.21
C VAL A 6 0.49 2.56 -2.94
N ILE A 7 0.86 2.97 -4.14
CA ILE A 7 1.82 2.25 -4.98
C ILE A 7 3.14 3.00 -4.98
N GLY A 8 4.21 2.30 -4.65
CA GLY A 8 5.52 2.91 -4.54
C GLY A 8 5.75 3.48 -3.15
N LEU A 9 6.62 2.82 -2.39
CA LEU A 9 6.86 3.14 -0.98
C LEU A 9 8.23 3.78 -0.76
N GLY A 10 8.68 4.61 -1.70
CA GLY A 10 9.82 5.48 -1.47
C GLY A 10 9.45 6.50 -0.40
N ARG A 11 10.32 7.49 -0.18
CA ARG A 11 10.10 8.48 0.89
C ARG A 11 8.71 9.09 0.86
N PHE A 12 8.27 9.49 -0.33
CA PHE A 12 6.99 10.16 -0.48
C PHE A 12 5.82 9.19 -0.24
N GLY A 13 5.86 8.03 -0.90
CA GLY A 13 4.79 7.05 -0.77
C GLY A 13 4.65 6.52 0.65
N ALA A 14 5.77 6.24 1.32
CA ALA A 14 5.73 5.80 2.70
C ALA A 14 5.14 6.87 3.61
N SER A 15 5.50 8.13 3.41
CA SER A 15 4.93 9.23 4.17
C SER A 15 3.43 9.34 4.00
N VAL A 16 2.96 9.23 2.76
CA VAL A 16 1.52 9.29 2.47
C VAL A 16 0.80 8.13 3.14
N ALA A 17 1.34 6.93 3.03
CA ALA A 17 0.74 5.76 3.64
C ALA A 17 0.66 5.89 5.16
N GLN A 18 1.72 6.36 5.79
CA GLN A 18 1.75 6.58 7.23
C GLN A 18 0.72 7.62 7.66
N GLU A 19 0.62 8.72 6.92
CA GLU A 19 -0.31 9.79 7.21
C GLU A 19 -1.76 9.33 7.12
N LEU A 20 -2.10 8.61 6.05
CA LEU A 20 -3.44 8.07 5.87
C LEU A 20 -3.80 7.09 6.97
N SER A 21 -2.86 6.23 7.33
CA SER A 21 -3.07 5.26 8.40
C SER A 21 -3.28 5.96 9.75
N ALA A 22 -2.49 7.01 10.01
CA ALA A 22 -2.63 7.78 11.24
C ALA A 22 -3.97 8.49 11.34
N LEU A 23 -4.59 8.80 10.20
CA LEU A 23 -5.91 9.40 10.15
C LEU A 23 -7.04 8.36 10.28
N GLY A 24 -6.70 7.10 10.53
CA GLY A 24 -7.67 6.05 10.71
C GLY A 24 -8.22 5.45 9.44
N GLN A 25 -7.59 5.72 8.31
CA GLN A 25 -8.02 5.16 7.03
C GLN A 25 -7.45 3.77 6.81
N GLU A 26 -8.13 2.98 5.97
CA GLU A 26 -7.59 1.69 5.55
C GLU A 26 -6.58 1.91 4.44
N VAL A 27 -5.38 1.39 4.60
CA VAL A 27 -4.30 1.57 3.63
C VAL A 27 -3.75 0.23 3.19
N LEU A 28 -3.76 -0.01 1.89
CA LEU A 28 -3.05 -1.12 1.27
C LEU A 28 -1.84 -0.54 0.54
N ALA A 29 -0.65 -0.97 0.92
CA ALA A 29 0.60 -0.49 0.35
C ALA A 29 1.23 -1.55 -0.54
N LEU A 30 1.76 -1.13 -1.67
CA LEU A 30 2.34 -2.03 -2.66
C LEU A 30 3.68 -1.49 -3.13
N ASP A 31 4.72 -2.31 -3.10
CA ASP A 31 6.03 -1.96 -3.64
C ASP A 31 6.72 -3.23 -4.11
N ILE A 32 7.55 -3.09 -5.12
CA ILE A 32 8.35 -4.22 -5.61
C ILE A 32 9.53 -4.52 -4.67
N ASP A 33 9.96 -3.54 -3.89
CA ASP A 33 11.10 -3.67 -2.98
C ASP A 33 10.64 -4.21 -1.62
N ALA A 34 11.12 -5.39 -1.29
CA ALA A 34 10.74 -6.05 -0.03
C ALA A 34 11.10 -5.25 1.20
N GLU A 35 12.21 -4.51 1.16
CA GLU A 35 12.61 -3.68 2.30
C GLU A 35 11.61 -2.57 2.58
N ASN A 36 11.11 -1.93 1.52
CA ASN A 36 10.10 -0.90 1.65
C ASN A 36 8.80 -1.45 2.20
N VAL A 37 8.41 -2.63 1.74
CA VAL A 37 7.22 -3.31 2.23
C VAL A 37 7.35 -3.63 3.72
N GLN A 38 8.50 -4.18 4.11
CA GLN A 38 8.74 -4.55 5.49
C GLN A 38 8.77 -3.34 6.42
N TYR A 39 9.35 -2.25 5.95
CA TYR A 39 9.43 -1.00 6.72
C TYR A 39 8.04 -0.48 7.09
N ILE A 40 7.09 -0.58 6.18
CA ILE A 40 5.77 0.02 6.37
C ILE A 40 4.72 -0.97 6.91
N SER A 41 5.02 -2.26 6.91
CA SER A 41 4.01 -3.32 7.10
C SER A 41 3.24 -3.24 8.41
N ASP A 42 3.86 -2.77 9.47
CA ASP A 42 3.18 -2.64 10.77
C ASP A 42 2.50 -1.29 10.97
N GLN A 43 2.60 -0.40 9.98
CA GLN A 43 2.04 0.95 10.05
C GLN A 43 0.82 1.14 9.16
N VAL A 44 0.48 0.14 8.38
CA VAL A 44 -0.67 0.20 7.44
C VAL A 44 -1.53 -1.03 7.63
N THR A 45 -2.70 -1.05 6.99
CA THR A 45 -3.61 -2.17 7.11
C THR A 45 -3.00 -3.43 6.52
N GLN A 46 -2.39 -3.31 5.35
CA GLN A 46 -1.73 -4.42 4.67
C GLN A 46 -0.65 -3.89 3.74
N ALA A 47 0.50 -4.56 3.69
CA ALA A 47 1.58 -4.23 2.77
C ALA A 47 1.91 -5.46 1.94
N ILE A 48 2.04 -5.29 0.63
CA ILE A 48 2.25 -6.38 -0.32
C ILE A 48 3.49 -6.07 -1.16
N GLN A 49 4.37 -7.06 -1.28
CA GLN A 49 5.47 -6.98 -2.23
C GLN A 49 4.99 -7.48 -3.59
N GLY A 50 5.12 -6.65 -4.60
CA GLY A 50 4.74 -7.02 -5.94
C GLY A 50 4.97 -5.90 -6.92
N ASP A 51 4.92 -6.25 -8.20
CA ASP A 51 5.08 -5.29 -9.29
C ASP A 51 3.70 -4.75 -9.66
N ALA A 52 3.54 -3.44 -9.60
CA ALA A 52 2.29 -2.79 -9.95
C ALA A 52 1.92 -2.96 -11.43
N GLN A 53 2.87 -3.38 -12.26
CA GLN A 53 2.61 -3.66 -13.66
C GLN A 53 2.17 -5.11 -13.91
N ASP A 54 2.24 -5.96 -12.90
CA ASP A 54 1.84 -7.35 -13.00
C ASP A 54 0.32 -7.46 -12.89
N GLU A 55 -0.31 -8.01 -13.92
CA GLU A 55 -1.77 -8.17 -13.95
C GLU A 55 -2.30 -9.00 -12.78
N ALA A 56 -1.57 -10.04 -12.40
CA ALA A 56 -2.02 -10.89 -11.29
C ALA A 56 -2.03 -10.12 -9.97
N VAL A 57 -1.02 -9.28 -9.76
CA VAL A 57 -0.94 -8.41 -8.58
C VAL A 57 -2.07 -7.40 -8.60
N LEU A 58 -2.29 -6.74 -9.73
CA LEU A 58 -3.36 -5.75 -9.86
C LEU A 58 -4.73 -6.38 -9.66
N ARG A 59 -4.95 -7.60 -10.14
CA ARG A 59 -6.22 -8.29 -9.91
C ARG A 59 -6.44 -8.58 -8.45
N SER A 60 -5.41 -9.00 -7.74
CA SER A 60 -5.56 -9.34 -6.33
C SER A 60 -5.91 -8.12 -5.49
N VAL A 61 -5.35 -6.95 -5.81
CA VAL A 61 -5.69 -5.71 -5.10
C VAL A 61 -6.92 -5.05 -5.69
N GLY A 62 -7.17 -5.21 -6.99
CA GLY A 62 -8.30 -4.62 -7.69
C GLY A 62 -9.65 -5.22 -7.32
N ALA A 63 -9.65 -6.36 -6.62
CA ALA A 63 -10.89 -6.93 -6.09
C ALA A 63 -11.49 -6.04 -5.00
N ARG A 64 -10.74 -5.08 -4.49
CA ARG A 64 -11.18 -4.14 -3.46
C ARG A 64 -11.57 -2.82 -4.09
N ASN A 65 -12.49 -2.12 -3.44
CA ASN A 65 -12.84 -0.76 -3.82
C ASN A 65 -12.00 0.23 -3.04
N PHE A 66 -11.27 1.06 -3.76
CA PHE A 66 -10.46 2.12 -3.14
C PHE A 66 -11.07 3.48 -3.42
N ASP A 67 -10.89 4.37 -2.49
CA ASP A 67 -11.37 5.75 -2.61
C ASP A 67 -10.37 6.73 -3.25
#